data_a1aef45cbc659eb457c1b67a459d094c
#
_entry.id   a1aef45cbc659eb457c1b67a459d094c
#
_cell.length_a   1.000
_cell.length_b   1.000
_cell.length_c   1.000
_cell.angle_alpha   90.00
_cell.angle_beta   90.00
_cell.angle_gamma   90.00
#
_symmetry.space_group_name_H-M   'P 1'
#
loop_
_entity.id
_entity.type
_entity.pdbx_description
1 polymer ?
#
loop_
_entity_poly.entity_id
_entity_poly.type
_entity_poly.pdbx_seq_one_letter_code
_entity_poly.pdbx_strand_id
1 'polypeptide(L)'
;NKIPILSANLLVIVIAIAFGLQAVKKHENDDPSEVTDADGNVYSTVTIGNQPWFAEDLKTTKYRNGDPIGTTSPADKDISGESSPKYQWAYEGIESNVAIYGRLYTWYAATDSRSLCPAGWHVPTDADWSTLITSLGGDAHAFIKMKEANFTYWMAGGMVTATNESGFTARPGGYRMEKFGFGGKGIQGAWWSATEYSSSAAWYRQMIFNIEFVQRNFQSFTKKEGLSVRCVKD
;
A
#
# COMPACT_ATOMS: atom_id res chain seq x y z
N ASN A 1 44.58 -69.60 -49.95
CA ASN A 1 44.14 -68.22 -49.82
C ASN A 1 43.56 -68.04 -48.43
N LYS A 2 44.30 -67.44 -47.53
CA LYS A 2 43.89 -67.08 -46.18
C LYS A 2 43.69 -65.54 -46.13
N ILE A 3 42.50 -65.10 -45.79
CA ILE A 3 42.16 -63.72 -45.57
C ILE A 3 42.43 -63.39 -44.11
N PRO A 4 43.24 -62.35 -43.77
CA PRO A 4 43.45 -61.99 -42.36
C PRO A 4 42.26 -61.23 -41.82
N ILE A 5 41.79 -61.62 -40.62
CA ILE A 5 40.78 -60.97 -39.82
C ILE A 5 41.39 -59.72 -39.15
N LEU A 6 40.92 -58.53 -39.49
CA LEU A 6 41.31 -57.29 -38.85
C LEU A 6 40.49 -57.16 -37.55
N SER A 7 41.18 -57.16 -36.43
CA SER A 7 40.57 -56.86 -35.10
C SER A 7 40.30 -55.41 -34.99
N ALA A 8 39.03 -55.01 -34.89
CA ALA A 8 38.60 -53.65 -34.61
C ALA A 8 38.67 -53.42 -33.09
N ASN A 9 39.64 -52.64 -32.67
CA ASN A 9 39.69 -52.09 -31.29
C ASN A 9 38.61 -51.00 -31.13
N LEU A 10 37.57 -51.33 -30.37
CA LEU A 10 36.50 -50.39 -30.00
C LEU A 10 37.03 -49.49 -28.88
N LEU A 11 37.40 -48.23 -29.24
CA LEU A 11 37.77 -47.20 -28.28
C LEU A 11 36.49 -46.60 -27.68
N VAL A 12 36.16 -46.98 -26.46
CA VAL A 12 35.05 -46.38 -25.70
C VAL A 12 35.52 -45.04 -25.17
N ILE A 13 35.07 -43.96 -25.81
CA ILE A 13 35.23 -42.60 -25.29
C ILE A 13 34.14 -42.33 -24.28
N VAL A 14 34.47 -42.32 -23.01
CA VAL A 14 33.57 -41.88 -21.93
C VAL A 14 33.55 -40.35 -21.93
N ILE A 15 32.54 -39.73 -22.51
CA ILE A 15 32.30 -38.29 -22.38
C ILE A 15 31.65 -38.05 -21.03
N ALA A 16 32.45 -37.57 -20.06
CA ALA A 16 31.92 -37.05 -18.80
C ALA A 16 31.24 -35.71 -19.07
N ILE A 17 29.91 -35.70 -19.16
CA ILE A 17 29.13 -34.46 -19.19
C ILE A 17 29.10 -33.91 -17.76
N ALA A 18 30.02 -32.97 -17.48
CA ALA A 18 29.94 -32.15 -16.26
C ALA A 18 28.74 -31.22 -16.37
N PHE A 19 27.62 -31.60 -15.75
CA PHE A 19 26.52 -30.65 -15.48
C PHE A 19 27.02 -29.63 -14.46
N GLY A 20 27.56 -28.49 -14.96
CA GLY A 20 27.76 -27.32 -14.13
C GLY A 20 26.42 -26.84 -13.62
N LEU A 21 26.15 -27.00 -12.32
CA LEU A 21 25.10 -26.23 -11.64
C LEU A 21 25.51 -24.74 -11.75
N GLN A 22 25.07 -24.08 -12.79
CA GLN A 22 25.04 -22.62 -12.76
C GLN A 22 23.93 -22.25 -11.77
N ALA A 23 24.35 -21.76 -10.62
CA ALA A 23 23.44 -21.05 -9.73
C ALA A 23 22.78 -19.95 -10.57
N VAL A 24 21.48 -20.10 -10.81
CA VAL A 24 20.66 -19.04 -11.38
C VAL A 24 20.75 -17.89 -10.38
N LYS A 25 21.62 -16.92 -10.67
CA LYS A 25 21.55 -15.62 -10.00
C LYS A 25 20.15 -15.07 -10.30
N LYS A 26 19.31 -15.05 -9.27
CA LYS A 26 18.07 -14.28 -9.27
C LYS A 26 18.50 -12.87 -9.63
N HIS A 27 18.25 -12.43 -10.85
CA HIS A 27 18.29 -11.03 -11.21
C HIS A 27 17.19 -10.41 -10.34
N GLU A 28 17.57 -9.79 -9.23
CA GLU A 28 16.78 -8.72 -8.66
C GLU A 28 16.73 -7.68 -9.78
N ASN A 29 15.61 -7.64 -10.47
CA ASN A 29 15.24 -6.47 -11.25
C ASN A 29 14.91 -5.40 -10.22
N ASP A 30 15.94 -4.69 -9.76
CA ASP A 30 15.77 -3.43 -9.05
C ASP A 30 15.24 -2.40 -10.06
N ASP A 31 13.96 -2.52 -10.42
CA ASP A 31 13.26 -1.40 -11.01
C ASP A 31 13.17 -0.34 -9.91
N PRO A 32 13.87 0.82 -10.04
CA PRO A 32 13.87 1.85 -9.01
C PRO A 32 12.48 2.41 -8.72
N SER A 33 11.46 2.00 -9.47
CA SER A 33 10.05 2.37 -9.29
C SER A 33 9.27 1.38 -8.40
N GLU A 34 9.84 0.24 -7.99
CA GLU A 34 9.16 -0.77 -7.18
C GLU A 34 9.74 -0.87 -5.77
N VAL A 35 8.86 -1.00 -4.78
CA VAL A 35 9.21 -1.14 -3.36
C VAL A 35 8.45 -2.31 -2.76
N THR A 36 9.13 -3.12 -1.94
CA THR A 36 8.53 -4.32 -1.33
C THR A 36 8.39 -4.15 0.18
N ASP A 37 7.23 -4.52 0.75
CA ASP A 37 7.00 -4.53 2.19
C ASP A 37 7.40 -5.85 2.88
N ALA A 38 7.18 -5.93 4.20
CA ALA A 38 7.55 -7.08 5.03
C ALA A 38 6.75 -8.36 4.73
N ASP A 39 5.61 -8.27 4.02
CA ASP A 39 4.83 -9.41 3.55
C ASP A 39 5.20 -9.83 2.12
N GLY A 40 6.07 -9.06 1.44
CA GLY A 40 6.43 -9.30 0.05
C GLY A 40 5.45 -8.67 -0.96
N ASN A 41 4.56 -7.77 -0.51
CA ASN A 41 3.75 -7.00 -1.44
C ASN A 41 4.63 -5.96 -2.16
N VAL A 42 4.49 -5.89 -3.47
CA VAL A 42 5.20 -4.95 -4.33
C VAL A 42 4.31 -3.74 -4.60
N TYR A 43 4.90 -2.55 -4.55
CA TYR A 43 4.25 -1.26 -4.76
C TYR A 43 4.97 -0.48 -5.85
N SER A 44 4.20 0.04 -6.81
CA SER A 44 4.71 1.04 -7.74
C SER A 44 4.85 2.38 -7.04
N THR A 45 5.77 3.22 -7.52
CA THR A 45 5.99 4.56 -6.99
C THR A 45 5.78 5.64 -8.03
N VAL A 46 5.35 6.81 -7.59
CA VAL A 46 5.19 8.01 -8.42
C VAL A 46 5.84 9.20 -7.74
N THR A 47 6.46 10.09 -8.50
CA THR A 47 7.03 11.33 -7.97
C THR A 47 6.03 12.47 -8.16
N ILE A 48 5.60 13.08 -7.05
CA ILE A 48 4.69 14.22 -7.05
C ILE A 48 5.43 15.43 -6.46
N GLY A 49 5.66 16.44 -7.28
CA GLY A 49 6.61 17.48 -6.94
C GLY A 49 8.01 16.89 -6.78
N ASN A 50 8.59 16.98 -5.60
CA ASN A 50 9.90 16.42 -5.26
C ASN A 50 9.81 15.19 -4.34
N GLN A 51 8.60 14.68 -4.09
CA GLN A 51 8.37 13.57 -3.17
C GLN A 51 7.94 12.31 -3.93
N PRO A 52 8.70 11.20 -3.85
CA PRO A 52 8.22 9.89 -4.28
C PRO A 52 7.18 9.34 -3.29
N TRP A 53 6.07 8.87 -3.82
CA TRP A 53 4.93 8.29 -3.09
C TRP A 53 4.60 6.91 -3.62
N PHE A 54 4.01 6.05 -2.79
CA PHE A 54 3.36 4.85 -3.30
C PHE A 54 2.19 5.24 -4.21
N ALA A 55 2.02 4.55 -5.33
CA ALA A 55 0.89 4.75 -6.23
C ALA A 55 -0.40 4.06 -5.73
N GLU A 56 -0.31 3.26 -4.68
CA GLU A 56 -1.39 2.47 -4.12
C GLU A 56 -1.33 2.42 -2.59
N ASP A 57 -2.45 2.05 -1.95
CA ASP A 57 -2.55 2.00 -0.50
C ASP A 57 -1.86 0.75 0.06
N LEU A 58 -1.29 0.88 1.25
CA LEU A 58 -0.50 -0.15 1.92
C LEU A 58 -1.34 -1.41 2.22
N LYS A 59 -0.73 -2.58 2.02
CA LYS A 59 -1.39 -3.91 2.12
C LYS A 59 -0.83 -4.77 3.24
N THR A 60 0.25 -4.34 3.90
CA THR A 60 1.01 -5.17 4.85
C THR A 60 0.19 -5.58 6.08
N THR A 61 0.40 -6.81 6.54
CA THR A 61 -0.07 -7.32 7.83
C THR A 61 1.04 -7.33 8.88
N LYS A 62 2.25 -6.87 8.51
CA LYS A 62 3.45 -6.87 9.35
C LYS A 62 4.08 -5.49 9.43
N TYR A 63 4.71 -5.23 10.56
CA TYR A 63 5.67 -4.14 10.69
C TYR A 63 6.96 -4.46 9.92
N ARG A 64 7.79 -3.45 9.67
CA ARG A 64 9.07 -3.58 8.96
C ARG A 64 10.00 -4.65 9.52
N ASN A 65 9.97 -4.86 10.84
CA ASN A 65 10.78 -5.88 11.52
C ASN A 65 10.22 -7.31 11.41
N GLY A 66 9.09 -7.50 10.71
CA GLY A 66 8.42 -8.78 10.53
C GLY A 66 7.38 -9.14 11.61
N ASP A 67 7.24 -8.35 12.67
CA ASP A 67 6.21 -8.57 13.70
C ASP A 67 4.81 -8.43 13.10
N PRO A 68 3.85 -9.29 13.45
CA PRO A 68 2.49 -9.17 12.97
C PRO A 68 1.78 -7.94 13.56
N ILE A 69 0.99 -7.27 12.74
CA ILE A 69 0.03 -6.27 13.18
C ILE A 69 -1.26 -7.02 13.55
N GLY A 70 -1.84 -6.69 14.71
CA GLY A 70 -3.08 -7.33 15.17
C GLY A 70 -4.24 -7.12 14.19
N THR A 71 -5.24 -7.97 14.32
CA THR A 71 -6.55 -7.84 13.69
C THR A 71 -7.63 -8.34 14.66
N THR A 72 -8.90 -8.07 14.38
CA THR A 72 -10.01 -8.56 15.21
C THR A 72 -10.80 -9.66 14.51
N SER A 73 -11.39 -10.54 15.31
CA SER A 73 -12.36 -11.54 14.83
C SER A 73 -13.59 -11.48 15.75
N PRO A 74 -14.77 -11.10 15.22
CA PRO A 74 -15.01 -10.65 13.84
C PRO A 74 -14.31 -9.32 13.52
N ALA A 75 -14.20 -8.99 12.24
CA ALA A 75 -13.47 -7.80 11.78
C ALA A 75 -14.09 -6.47 12.30
N ASP A 76 -15.42 -6.44 12.51
CA ASP A 76 -16.21 -5.32 13.01
C ASP A 76 -16.33 -5.28 14.54
N LYS A 77 -15.60 -6.13 15.28
CA LYS A 77 -15.60 -6.16 16.76
C LYS A 77 -15.45 -4.76 17.33
N ASP A 78 -16.27 -4.42 18.33
CA ASP A 78 -16.15 -3.17 19.09
C ASP A 78 -14.81 -3.12 19.85
N ILE A 79 -14.00 -2.11 19.55
CA ILE A 79 -12.69 -1.84 20.19
C ILE A 79 -12.68 -0.50 20.93
N SER A 80 -13.84 0.14 21.12
CA SER A 80 -13.92 1.46 21.73
C SER A 80 -13.38 1.49 23.17
N GLY A 81 -13.46 0.35 23.89
CA GLY A 81 -12.90 0.19 25.23
C GLY A 81 -11.36 0.02 25.28
N GLU A 82 -10.69 -0.17 24.15
CA GLU A 82 -9.23 -0.36 24.12
C GLU A 82 -8.50 0.99 24.15
N SER A 83 -7.35 1.09 24.83
CA SER A 83 -6.65 2.37 25.02
C SER A 83 -5.79 2.77 23.82
N SER A 84 -5.08 1.84 23.19
CA SER A 84 -4.17 2.10 22.05
C SER A 84 -4.11 0.90 21.12
N PRO A 85 -5.24 0.53 20.48
CA PRO A 85 -5.32 -0.67 19.65
C PRO A 85 -4.42 -0.54 18.43
N LYS A 86 -3.59 -1.57 18.16
CA LYS A 86 -2.69 -1.64 17.00
C LYS A 86 -3.19 -2.71 16.06
N TYR A 87 -4.11 -2.33 15.19
CA TYR A 87 -4.83 -3.24 14.30
C TYR A 87 -4.74 -2.83 12.83
N GLN A 88 -4.94 -3.82 11.98
CA GLN A 88 -5.18 -3.68 10.55
C GLN A 88 -6.33 -4.59 10.11
N TRP A 89 -7.02 -4.22 9.04
CA TRP A 89 -8.12 -5.01 8.46
C TRP A 89 -8.19 -4.87 6.94
N ALA A 90 -8.57 -5.94 6.26
CA ALA A 90 -9.25 -5.82 4.98
C ALA A 90 -10.63 -5.19 5.20
N TYR A 91 -11.15 -4.40 4.25
CA TYR A 91 -12.50 -3.85 4.38
C TYR A 91 -13.52 -4.99 4.55
N GLU A 92 -14.35 -4.95 5.62
CA GLU A 92 -15.29 -5.99 6.05
C GLU A 92 -14.64 -7.37 6.34
N GLY A 93 -13.33 -7.44 6.54
CA GLY A 93 -12.60 -8.71 6.68
C GLY A 93 -12.47 -9.50 5.37
N ILE A 94 -12.82 -8.92 4.24
CA ILE A 94 -12.83 -9.57 2.92
C ILE A 94 -11.48 -9.34 2.23
N GLU A 95 -10.61 -10.35 2.24
CA GLU A 95 -9.24 -10.25 1.73
C GLU A 95 -9.15 -9.85 0.23
N SER A 96 -10.14 -10.19 -0.60
CA SER A 96 -10.17 -9.75 -2.00
C SER A 96 -10.28 -8.24 -2.17
N ASN A 97 -10.72 -7.49 -1.15
CA ASN A 97 -10.72 -6.04 -1.17
C ASN A 97 -9.29 -5.44 -1.09
N VAL A 98 -8.34 -6.17 -0.51
CA VAL A 98 -6.96 -5.67 -0.28
C VAL A 98 -6.22 -5.35 -1.58
N ALA A 99 -6.41 -6.15 -2.63
CA ALA A 99 -5.78 -5.90 -3.93
C ALA A 99 -6.22 -4.58 -4.56
N ILE A 100 -7.42 -4.10 -4.22
CA ILE A 100 -8.01 -2.90 -4.80
C ILE A 100 -7.80 -1.68 -3.91
N TYR A 101 -8.06 -1.81 -2.61
CA TYR A 101 -8.17 -0.70 -1.66
C TYR A 101 -7.07 -0.65 -0.60
N GLY A 102 -6.15 -1.64 -0.58
CA GLY A 102 -5.23 -1.79 0.54
C GLY A 102 -5.94 -2.23 1.83
N ARG A 103 -5.27 -1.99 2.97
CA ARG A 103 -5.80 -2.26 4.31
C ARG A 103 -6.08 -0.98 5.07
N LEU A 104 -6.94 -1.09 6.05
CA LEU A 104 -7.25 -0.02 7.00
C LEU A 104 -6.46 -0.27 8.29
N TYR A 105 -5.83 0.76 8.83
CA TYR A 105 -4.95 0.69 10.00
C TYR A 105 -5.44 1.65 11.08
N THR A 106 -5.36 1.26 12.35
CA THR A 106 -5.47 2.24 13.43
C THR A 106 -4.27 3.20 13.37
N TRP A 107 -4.44 4.42 13.84
CA TRP A 107 -3.34 5.39 13.91
C TRP A 107 -2.18 4.86 14.77
N TYR A 108 -2.50 4.14 15.85
CA TYR A 108 -1.50 3.51 16.72
C TYR A 108 -0.68 2.41 16.01
N ALA A 109 -1.26 1.72 15.05
CA ALA A 109 -0.51 0.81 14.19
C ALA A 109 0.33 1.59 13.17
N ALA A 110 -0.27 2.61 12.53
CA ALA A 110 0.40 3.41 11.51
C ALA A 110 1.65 4.14 12.04
N THR A 111 1.66 4.53 13.32
CA THR A 111 2.76 5.29 13.96
C THR A 111 3.58 4.48 14.94
N ASP A 112 3.45 3.15 14.94
CA ASP A 112 4.26 2.26 15.78
C ASP A 112 5.76 2.41 15.44
N SER A 113 6.60 2.42 16.47
CA SER A 113 8.06 2.57 16.34
C SER A 113 8.73 1.47 15.50
N ARG A 114 8.08 0.31 15.33
CA ARG A 114 8.53 -0.78 14.43
C ARG A 114 8.34 -0.44 12.95
N SER A 115 7.71 0.69 12.65
CA SER A 115 7.41 1.20 11.31
C SER A 115 6.52 0.30 10.46
N LEU A 116 5.51 0.93 9.86
CA LEU A 116 4.59 0.28 8.94
C LEU A 116 5.14 0.27 7.50
N CYS A 117 5.77 1.37 7.09
CA CYS A 117 6.35 1.51 5.76
C CYS A 117 7.71 0.81 5.63
N PRO A 118 8.12 0.35 4.44
CA PRO A 118 9.43 -0.22 4.17
C PRO A 118 10.61 0.71 4.54
N ALA A 119 11.84 0.17 4.53
CA ALA A 119 13.05 0.97 4.80
C ALA A 119 13.21 2.09 3.76
N GLY A 120 13.55 3.31 4.22
CA GLY A 120 13.64 4.51 3.37
C GLY A 120 12.28 5.14 3.06
N TRP A 121 11.21 4.67 3.73
CA TRP A 121 9.84 5.18 3.57
C TRP A 121 9.16 5.34 4.93
N HIS A 122 8.28 6.33 5.04
CA HIS A 122 7.50 6.60 6.26
C HIS A 122 6.02 6.87 5.97
N VAL A 123 5.20 6.77 7.02
CA VAL A 123 3.80 7.22 6.99
C VAL A 123 3.81 8.75 6.92
N PRO A 124 3.16 9.39 5.94
CA PRO A 124 3.28 10.82 5.71
C PRO A 124 2.89 11.65 6.92
N THR A 125 3.67 12.67 7.21
CA THR A 125 3.28 13.74 8.14
C THR A 125 2.24 14.66 7.49
N ASP A 126 1.63 15.53 8.29
CA ASP A 126 0.74 16.57 7.77
C ASP A 126 1.46 17.54 6.83
N ALA A 127 2.77 17.78 7.05
CA ALA A 127 3.62 18.59 6.19
C ALA A 127 3.86 17.91 4.83
N ASP A 128 4.09 16.59 4.78
CA ASP A 128 4.26 15.85 3.52
C ASP A 128 3.00 15.92 2.67
N TRP A 129 1.84 15.68 3.29
CA TRP A 129 0.55 15.87 2.63
C TRP A 129 0.35 17.28 2.10
N SER A 130 0.72 18.31 2.87
CA SER A 130 0.60 19.71 2.45
C SER A 130 1.53 20.02 1.28
N THR A 131 2.73 19.47 1.26
CA THR A 131 3.69 19.59 0.15
C THR A 131 3.14 18.95 -1.12
N LEU A 132 2.60 17.72 -1.04
CA LEU A 132 1.95 17.05 -2.16
C LEU A 132 0.80 17.90 -2.71
N ILE A 133 -0.12 18.34 -1.87
CA ILE A 133 -1.29 19.14 -2.27
C ILE A 133 -0.87 20.45 -2.94
N THR A 134 0.11 21.15 -2.38
CA THR A 134 0.66 22.37 -2.95
C THR A 134 1.30 22.14 -4.31
N SER A 135 2.05 21.05 -4.48
CA SER A 135 2.69 20.67 -5.76
C SER A 135 1.66 20.38 -6.86
N LEU A 136 0.46 19.96 -6.50
CA LEU A 136 -0.64 19.70 -7.43
C LEU A 136 -1.50 20.93 -7.73
N GLY A 137 -1.24 22.08 -7.06
CA GLY A 137 -1.94 23.34 -7.29
C GLY A 137 -3.06 23.65 -6.30
N GLY A 138 -3.02 23.03 -5.10
CA GLY A 138 -4.00 23.21 -4.02
C GLY A 138 -5.12 22.16 -4.03
N ASP A 139 -5.97 22.18 -3.00
CA ASP A 139 -6.91 21.11 -2.66
C ASP A 139 -7.85 20.69 -3.82
N ALA A 140 -8.41 21.65 -4.56
CA ALA A 140 -9.32 21.37 -5.66
C ALA A 140 -8.61 20.71 -6.87
N HIS A 141 -7.42 21.24 -7.25
CA HIS A 141 -6.63 20.65 -8.33
C HIS A 141 -6.06 19.29 -7.93
N ALA A 142 -5.61 19.16 -6.68
CA ALA A 142 -5.12 17.90 -6.14
C ALA A 142 -6.22 16.81 -6.18
N PHE A 143 -7.47 17.16 -5.85
CA PHE A 143 -8.59 16.22 -5.95
C PHE A 143 -8.71 15.63 -7.37
N ILE A 144 -8.73 16.47 -8.39
CA ILE A 144 -8.84 16.06 -9.80
C ILE A 144 -7.67 15.16 -10.21
N LYS A 145 -6.46 15.58 -9.83
CA LYS A 145 -5.21 14.93 -10.25
C LYS A 145 -4.87 13.64 -9.49
N MET A 146 -5.36 13.50 -8.28
CA MET A 146 -5.10 12.33 -7.42
C MET A 146 -6.16 11.24 -7.54
N LYS A 147 -7.43 11.64 -7.71
CA LYS A 147 -8.54 10.70 -7.77
C LYS A 147 -8.40 9.77 -8.98
N GLU A 148 -8.61 8.46 -8.76
CA GLU A 148 -8.61 7.48 -9.84
C GLU A 148 -9.50 7.94 -10.99
N ALA A 149 -8.98 7.90 -12.20
CA ALA A 149 -9.73 8.20 -13.41
C ALA A 149 -10.77 7.09 -13.67
N ASN A 150 -11.88 7.45 -14.29
CA ASN A 150 -13.01 6.56 -14.51
C ASN A 150 -13.70 6.14 -13.21
N PHE A 151 -14.99 6.05 -13.17
CA PHE A 151 -15.78 5.72 -11.97
C PHE A 151 -15.82 4.21 -11.67
N THR A 152 -14.70 3.47 -11.87
CA THR A 152 -14.66 2.03 -11.66
C THR A 152 -14.96 1.66 -10.21
N TYR A 153 -14.38 2.39 -9.27
CA TYR A 153 -14.53 2.12 -7.83
C TYR A 153 -15.25 3.24 -7.08
N TRP A 154 -15.26 4.46 -7.61
CA TRP A 154 -15.97 5.59 -7.04
C TRP A 154 -17.44 5.59 -7.41
N MET A 155 -18.33 5.92 -6.46
CA MET A 155 -19.74 6.15 -6.73
C MET A 155 -19.90 7.21 -7.83
N ALA A 156 -20.81 6.96 -8.77
CA ALA A 156 -21.15 7.92 -9.82
C ALA A 156 -21.91 9.12 -9.22
N GLY A 157 -21.77 10.31 -9.82
CA GLY A 157 -22.54 11.50 -9.43
C GLY A 157 -21.70 12.68 -8.93
N GLY A 158 -20.37 12.57 -8.94
CA GLY A 158 -19.48 13.73 -8.78
C GLY A 158 -19.48 14.61 -10.04
N MET A 159 -19.38 15.94 -9.90
CA MET A 159 -19.45 16.89 -11.03
C MET A 159 -18.14 17.03 -11.80
N VAL A 160 -17.00 16.62 -11.23
CA VAL A 160 -15.67 16.81 -11.81
C VAL A 160 -15.07 15.52 -12.33
N THR A 161 -14.56 15.57 -13.55
CA THR A 161 -13.82 14.46 -14.16
C THR A 161 -12.44 14.34 -13.53
N ALA A 162 -12.21 13.26 -12.79
CA ALA A 162 -10.90 12.91 -12.26
C ALA A 162 -9.96 12.48 -13.41
N THR A 163 -8.71 12.93 -13.37
CA THR A 163 -7.71 12.62 -14.39
C THR A 163 -6.67 11.62 -13.94
N ASN A 164 -6.42 11.52 -12.63
CA ASN A 164 -5.30 10.77 -12.05
C ASN A 164 -3.93 11.12 -12.68
N GLU A 165 -3.76 12.32 -13.19
CA GLU A 165 -2.51 12.71 -13.86
C GLU A 165 -1.28 12.68 -12.96
N SER A 166 -1.49 12.73 -11.63
CA SER A 166 -0.41 12.58 -10.66
C SER A 166 0.07 11.13 -10.51
N GLY A 167 -0.70 10.14 -10.98
CA GLY A 167 -0.45 8.72 -10.75
C GLY A 167 -0.71 8.28 -9.30
N PHE A 168 -1.22 9.15 -8.42
CA PHE A 168 -1.50 8.81 -7.02
C PHE A 168 -2.59 7.72 -6.91
N THR A 169 -3.55 7.67 -7.81
CA THR A 169 -4.62 6.66 -7.88
C THR A 169 -5.39 6.53 -6.56
N ALA A 170 -5.93 7.65 -6.06
CA ALA A 170 -6.75 7.66 -4.86
C ALA A 170 -8.04 6.85 -5.07
N ARG A 171 -8.22 5.78 -4.30
CA ARG A 171 -9.39 4.89 -4.34
C ARG A 171 -10.27 5.04 -3.10
N PRO A 172 -11.59 4.79 -3.23
CA PRO A 172 -12.53 4.96 -2.13
C PRO A 172 -12.58 3.71 -1.23
N GLY A 173 -11.49 3.45 -0.51
CA GLY A 173 -11.34 2.30 0.38
C GLY A 173 -12.23 2.34 1.63
N GLY A 174 -12.89 3.47 1.89
CA GLY A 174 -13.72 3.66 3.06
C GLY A 174 -12.91 3.80 4.35
N TYR A 175 -13.51 3.38 5.45
CA TYR A 175 -12.95 3.42 6.79
C TYR A 175 -13.53 2.32 7.67
N ARG A 176 -12.94 2.12 8.87
CA ARG A 176 -13.49 1.29 9.94
C ARG A 176 -13.64 2.14 11.19
N MET A 177 -14.86 2.23 11.72
CA MET A 177 -15.17 2.89 13.01
C MET A 177 -14.85 1.96 14.18
N GLU A 178 -14.40 2.53 15.31
CA GLU A 178 -14.03 1.74 16.51
C GLU A 178 -15.19 0.88 17.06
N LYS A 179 -16.43 1.32 16.86
CA LYS A 179 -17.65 0.70 17.42
C LYS A 179 -18.59 0.14 16.37
N PHE A 180 -18.71 0.79 15.22
CA PHE A 180 -19.79 0.52 14.25
C PHE A 180 -19.34 -0.26 13.01
N GLY A 181 -18.09 -0.75 13.00
CA GLY A 181 -17.57 -1.49 11.86
C GLY A 181 -17.21 -0.62 10.67
N PHE A 182 -17.43 -1.11 9.46
CA PHE A 182 -16.94 -0.51 8.22
C PHE A 182 -17.97 0.41 7.56
N GLY A 183 -17.49 1.41 6.83
CA GLY A 183 -18.31 2.32 6.05
C GLY A 183 -17.56 3.02 4.94
N GLY A 184 -18.31 3.67 4.05
CA GLY A 184 -17.76 4.60 3.05
C GLY A 184 -17.02 3.99 1.85
N LYS A 185 -16.93 2.66 1.69
CA LYS A 185 -16.38 2.05 0.48
C LYS A 185 -17.16 2.49 -0.76
N GLY A 186 -16.46 2.90 -1.80
CA GLY A 186 -17.06 3.47 -3.01
C GLY A 186 -17.43 4.95 -2.89
N ILE A 187 -17.52 5.49 -1.68
CA ILE A 187 -17.96 6.86 -1.39
C ILE A 187 -16.79 7.76 -1.04
N GLN A 188 -15.87 7.28 -0.20
CA GLN A 188 -14.73 8.06 0.28
C GLN A 188 -13.46 7.25 0.42
N GLY A 189 -12.31 7.92 0.23
CA GLY A 189 -10.98 7.47 0.66
C GLY A 189 -10.49 8.38 1.77
N ALA A 190 -9.86 7.81 2.80
CA ALA A 190 -9.28 8.56 3.90
C ALA A 190 -7.91 7.96 4.28
N TRP A 191 -6.91 8.83 4.48
CA TRP A 191 -5.52 8.43 4.70
C TRP A 191 -4.95 9.11 5.94
N TRP A 192 -4.38 8.32 6.83
CA TRP A 192 -3.70 8.85 8.01
C TRP A 192 -2.54 9.77 7.66
N SER A 193 -2.35 10.78 8.49
CA SER A 193 -1.08 11.45 8.70
C SER A 193 -0.46 10.94 10.00
N ALA A 194 0.87 10.82 10.04
CA ALA A 194 1.60 10.49 11.27
C ALA A 194 1.55 11.62 12.32
N THR A 195 1.06 12.81 11.94
CA THR A 195 1.00 13.97 12.83
C THR A 195 -0.21 13.88 13.76
N GLU A 196 0.07 13.83 15.05
CA GLU A 196 -0.94 13.90 16.11
C GLU A 196 -1.61 15.28 16.12
N TYR A 197 -2.92 15.32 16.35
CA TYR A 197 -3.65 16.55 16.63
C TYR A 197 -3.89 16.72 18.15
N SER A 198 -4.34 15.64 18.81
CA SER A 198 -4.60 15.59 20.25
C SER A 198 -4.38 14.18 20.81
N SER A 199 -4.59 13.99 22.09
CA SER A 199 -4.49 12.65 22.72
C SER A 199 -5.40 11.59 22.06
N SER A 200 -6.54 11.99 21.48
CA SER A 200 -7.52 11.08 20.86
C SER A 200 -7.62 11.20 19.33
N ALA A 201 -7.07 12.24 18.71
CA ALA A 201 -7.21 12.53 17.29
C ALA A 201 -5.86 12.78 16.60
N ALA A 202 -5.82 12.52 15.30
CA ALA A 202 -4.68 12.79 14.44
C ALA A 202 -5.15 13.43 13.12
N TRP A 203 -4.25 14.11 12.42
CA TRP A 203 -4.54 14.62 11.10
C TRP A 203 -4.71 13.51 10.08
N TYR A 204 -5.61 13.70 9.13
CA TYR A 204 -5.80 12.82 7.97
C TYR A 204 -6.22 13.61 6.74
N ARG A 205 -6.09 13.01 5.57
CA ARG A 205 -6.66 13.52 4.32
C ARG A 205 -7.84 12.68 3.92
N GLN A 206 -8.85 13.33 3.32
CA GLN A 206 -10.08 12.69 2.90
C GLN A 206 -10.51 13.21 1.53
N MET A 207 -11.00 12.29 0.70
CA MET A 207 -11.67 12.60 -0.56
C MET A 207 -13.05 11.93 -0.54
N ILE A 208 -14.09 12.66 -0.90
CA ILE A 208 -15.48 12.17 -0.98
C ILE A 208 -15.96 12.33 -2.41
N PHE A 209 -16.75 11.38 -2.91
CA PHE A 209 -17.14 11.29 -4.32
C PHE A 209 -17.75 12.57 -4.90
N ASN A 210 -18.48 13.36 -4.10
CA ASN A 210 -19.20 14.56 -4.47
C ASN A 210 -18.65 15.85 -3.80
N ILE A 211 -17.46 15.80 -3.23
CA ILE A 211 -16.78 16.97 -2.65
C ILE A 211 -15.47 17.14 -3.41
N GLU A 212 -15.37 18.21 -4.18
CA GLU A 212 -14.35 18.43 -5.22
C GLU A 212 -13.06 19.05 -4.69
N PHE A 213 -12.65 18.69 -3.49
CA PHE A 213 -11.35 19.06 -2.91
C PHE A 213 -10.86 18.02 -1.92
N VAL A 214 -9.55 17.98 -1.72
CA VAL A 214 -8.94 17.13 -0.70
C VAL A 214 -9.09 17.79 0.66
N GLN A 215 -9.82 17.15 1.56
CA GLN A 215 -10.07 17.68 2.89
C GLN A 215 -8.89 17.35 3.82
N ARG A 216 -8.39 18.35 4.54
CA ARG A 216 -7.53 18.21 5.70
C ARG A 216 -8.40 18.19 6.96
N ASN A 217 -8.42 17.10 7.68
CA ASN A 217 -9.39 16.88 8.76
C ASN A 217 -8.75 16.21 9.98
N PHE A 218 -9.41 16.30 11.15
CA PHE A 218 -9.01 15.66 12.41
C PHE A 218 -10.22 15.32 13.32
N GLN A 219 -11.43 15.70 12.93
CA GLN A 219 -12.59 15.69 13.82
C GLN A 219 -13.45 14.43 13.71
N SER A 220 -13.53 13.84 12.52
CA SER A 220 -14.51 12.76 12.27
C SER A 220 -13.98 11.39 12.66
N PHE A 221 -12.67 11.21 12.83
CA PHE A 221 -12.05 9.94 13.17
C PHE A 221 -11.14 10.07 14.37
N THR A 222 -11.29 9.15 15.33
CA THR A 222 -10.36 8.98 16.45
C THR A 222 -9.16 8.12 16.03
N LYS A 223 -8.08 8.11 16.82
CA LYS A 223 -6.90 7.27 16.57
C LYS A 223 -7.16 5.76 16.60
N LYS A 224 -8.31 5.33 17.12
CA LYS A 224 -8.72 3.92 17.18
C LYS A 224 -9.36 3.42 15.90
N GLU A 225 -9.79 4.33 15.05
CA GLU A 225 -10.45 3.98 13.81
C GLU A 225 -9.46 3.55 12.73
N GLY A 226 -9.94 2.81 11.74
CA GLY A 226 -9.13 2.29 10.64
C GLY A 226 -9.23 3.18 9.41
N LEU A 227 -8.12 3.77 8.97
CA LEU A 227 -7.99 4.47 7.69
C LEU A 227 -6.86 3.85 6.86
N SER A 228 -6.85 4.15 5.57
CA SER A 228 -5.77 3.75 4.67
C SER A 228 -4.44 4.43 5.06
N VAL A 229 -3.35 3.82 4.63
CA VAL A 229 -2.00 4.40 4.74
C VAL A 229 -1.35 4.38 3.36
N ARG A 230 -0.63 5.44 3.06
CA ARG A 230 0.19 5.55 1.87
C ARG A 230 1.59 6.02 2.28
N CYS A 231 2.63 5.32 1.84
CA CYS A 231 4.00 5.69 2.24
C CYS A 231 4.59 6.76 1.30
N VAL A 232 5.43 7.62 1.89
CA VAL A 232 6.26 8.62 1.19
C VAL A 232 7.72 8.35 1.50
N LYS A 233 8.62 8.63 0.56
CA LYS A 233 10.06 8.40 0.69
C LYS A 233 10.67 9.42 1.67
N ASP A 234 11.68 8.97 2.45
CA ASP A 234 12.46 9.77 3.41
C ASP A 234 13.30 10.85 2.72
#